data_41ec6b58faaa455eaf85e662c2f27e83
#
_entry.id   41ec6b58faaa455eaf85e662c2f27e83
#
_cell.length_a   1.000
_cell.length_b   1.000
_cell.length_c   1.000
_cell.angle_alpha   90.00
_cell.angle_beta   90.00
_cell.angle_gamma   90.00
#
_symmetry.space_group_name_H-M   'P 1'
#
loop_
_entity.id
_entity.type
_entity.pdbx_description
1 polymer ?
#
loop_
_entity_poly.entity_id
_entity_poly.type
_entity_poly.pdbx_seq_one_letter_code
_entity_poly.pdbx_strand_id
1 'polypeptide(L)'
;MRTYRAASLFVYEWGREEDPAVLYWDGLGGTGLHANEIGPLLVEQFGLRVMAPDAPGHGRSAARDPDAFRPSRLAAAAAELFTELGVERAAFVGFSWGGRVACWFAAQYRGRTSALALVEGGHHGSRAPTGLEAAIAEAQVEREEDTFNGWDAFFAFEAESLRRWTPALEEAHRAVMREEGGRVAPIATAEVVGAINQGNRLEPLADGYPAIGAAGLPVLLLVAEASETDAVERFRAALPDAQVEAVPDGIHDLVSFAPERVARTVGRFVAEQR
;
A
#
# COMPACT_ATOMS: atom_id res chain seq x y z
N MET A 1 17.27 -1.52 9.29
CA MET A 1 15.84 -1.86 9.49
C MET A 1 15.66 -2.48 10.86
N ARG A 2 14.64 -2.09 11.60
CA ARG A 2 14.17 -2.75 12.84
C ARG A 2 12.76 -3.29 12.64
N THR A 3 12.36 -4.30 13.44
CA THR A 3 11.02 -4.88 13.37
C THR A 3 10.47 -5.04 14.79
N TYR A 4 9.17 -4.84 14.94
CA TYR A 4 8.46 -4.95 16.22
C TYR A 4 6.96 -5.15 16.00
N ARG A 5 6.21 -5.31 17.11
CA ARG A 5 4.74 -5.28 17.10
C ARG A 5 4.24 -4.05 17.82
N ALA A 6 3.27 -3.37 17.20
CA ALA A 6 2.52 -2.26 17.80
C ALA A 6 1.09 -2.25 17.25
N ALA A 7 0.10 -1.93 18.08
CA ALA A 7 -1.33 -1.92 17.74
C ALA A 7 -1.80 -3.19 17.01
N SER A 8 -1.31 -4.35 17.44
CA SER A 8 -1.56 -5.67 16.84
C SER A 8 -0.98 -5.87 15.44
N LEU A 9 -0.26 -4.89 14.89
CA LEU A 9 0.42 -4.97 13.60
C LEU A 9 1.90 -5.35 13.78
N PHE A 10 2.43 -6.08 12.81
CA PHE A 10 3.86 -6.27 12.68
C PHE A 10 4.43 -5.15 11.82
N VAL A 11 5.49 -4.49 12.26
CA VAL A 11 6.02 -3.27 11.65
C VAL A 11 7.48 -3.45 11.26
N TYR A 12 7.82 -3.06 10.05
CA TYR A 12 9.18 -2.82 9.60
C TYR A 12 9.45 -1.32 9.68
N GLU A 13 10.65 -0.94 10.14
CA GLU A 13 10.99 0.47 10.29
C GLU A 13 12.42 0.77 9.89
N TRP A 14 12.60 1.89 9.18
CA TRP A 14 13.88 2.49 8.78
C TRP A 14 13.95 3.93 9.27
N GLY A 15 15.17 4.42 9.53
CA GLY A 15 15.41 5.78 10.03
C GLY A 15 15.42 5.84 11.55
N ARG A 16 15.47 7.06 12.08
CA ARG A 16 15.54 7.34 13.51
C ARG A 16 14.18 7.79 14.02
N GLU A 17 13.91 7.61 15.29
CA GLU A 17 12.62 7.90 15.90
C GLU A 17 12.26 9.38 15.88
N GLU A 18 13.27 10.24 15.98
CA GLU A 18 13.16 11.70 15.93
C GLU A 18 12.98 12.29 14.53
N ASP A 19 13.22 11.49 13.47
CA ASP A 19 13.07 11.96 12.10
C ASP A 19 11.59 12.10 11.72
N PRO A 20 11.24 13.00 10.77
CA PRO A 20 9.86 13.14 10.30
C PRO A 20 9.28 11.83 9.78
N ALA A 21 8.11 11.48 10.31
CA ALA A 21 7.51 10.16 10.10
C ALA A 21 6.78 10.03 8.76
N VAL A 22 6.93 8.87 8.17
CA VAL A 22 6.19 8.37 7.00
C VAL A 22 5.57 7.03 7.36
N LEU A 23 4.27 6.87 7.16
CA LEU A 23 3.63 5.57 7.17
C LEU A 23 3.52 5.08 5.72
N TYR A 24 4.16 3.96 5.39
CA TYR A 24 3.99 3.25 4.13
C TYR A 24 2.98 2.11 4.31
N TRP A 25 1.94 2.07 3.47
CA TRP A 25 0.96 0.99 3.46
C TRP A 25 0.93 0.30 2.10
N ASP A 26 1.18 -0.98 2.11
CA ASP A 26 1.37 -1.76 0.89
C ASP A 26 0.07 -2.12 0.18
N GLY A 27 0.22 -2.71 -1.01
CA GLY A 27 -0.85 -3.23 -1.84
C GLY A 27 -1.53 -4.47 -1.25
N LEU A 28 -2.62 -4.90 -1.89
CA LEU A 28 -3.34 -6.11 -1.55
C LEU A 28 -2.44 -7.33 -1.74
N GLY A 29 -2.39 -8.19 -0.73
CA GLY A 29 -1.51 -9.37 -0.72
C GLY A 29 -0.08 -9.08 -0.28
N GLY A 30 0.35 -7.81 -0.25
CA GLY A 30 1.70 -7.40 0.09
C GLY A 30 1.98 -7.30 1.60
N THR A 31 3.21 -6.97 1.96
CA THR A 31 3.66 -6.78 3.34
C THR A 31 4.46 -5.49 3.47
N GLY A 32 4.65 -4.99 4.69
CA GLY A 32 5.51 -3.83 4.95
C GLY A 32 6.95 -4.01 4.46
N LEU A 33 7.41 -5.25 4.28
CA LEU A 33 8.74 -5.54 3.77
C LEU A 33 8.93 -5.15 2.29
N HIS A 34 7.85 -4.94 1.53
CA HIS A 34 7.91 -4.41 0.17
C HIS A 34 8.60 -3.03 0.11
N ALA A 35 8.58 -2.26 1.21
CA ALA A 35 9.30 -1.00 1.32
C ALA A 35 10.83 -1.16 1.49
N ASN A 36 11.40 -2.37 1.45
CA ASN A 36 12.81 -2.61 1.79
C ASN A 36 13.83 -1.97 0.83
N GLU A 37 13.43 -1.59 -0.38
CA GLU A 37 14.26 -0.79 -1.29
C GLU A 37 13.97 0.71 -1.16
N ILE A 38 12.71 1.13 -1.10
CA ILE A 38 12.38 2.57 -0.99
C ILE A 38 12.61 3.14 0.41
N GLY A 39 12.42 2.34 1.46
CA GLY A 39 12.60 2.77 2.85
C GLY A 39 14.01 3.31 3.13
N PRO A 40 15.09 2.55 2.85
CA PRO A 40 16.46 3.04 2.97
C PRO A 40 16.71 4.31 2.16
N LEU A 41 16.22 4.39 0.92
CA LEU A 41 16.39 5.56 0.05
C LEU A 41 15.72 6.82 0.63
N LEU A 42 14.52 6.68 1.21
CA LEU A 42 13.82 7.78 1.87
C LEU A 42 14.57 8.26 3.12
N VAL A 43 15.17 7.33 3.87
CA VAL A 43 16.03 7.67 5.03
C VAL A 43 17.28 8.41 4.59
N GLU A 44 18.04 7.82 3.65
CA GLU A 44 19.35 8.33 3.25
C GLU A 44 19.29 9.67 2.52
N GLN A 45 18.28 9.84 1.63
CA GLN A 45 18.19 11.02 0.79
C GLN A 45 17.39 12.16 1.43
N PHE A 46 16.45 11.85 2.32
CA PHE A 46 15.50 12.83 2.84
C PHE A 46 15.41 12.88 4.37
N GLY A 47 16.16 12.04 5.10
CA GLY A 47 16.15 12.01 6.57
C GLY A 47 14.75 11.74 7.12
N LEU A 48 14.05 10.72 6.58
CA LEU A 48 12.71 10.32 6.98
C LEU A 48 12.75 9.09 7.89
N ARG A 49 11.76 8.96 8.77
CA ARG A 49 11.46 7.73 9.50
C ARG A 49 10.34 7.00 8.74
N VAL A 50 10.61 5.84 8.19
CA VAL A 50 9.63 5.06 7.42
C VAL A 50 9.14 3.89 8.26
N MET A 51 7.85 3.87 8.54
CA MET A 51 7.15 2.77 9.22
C MET A 51 6.27 2.05 8.19
N ALA A 52 6.45 0.75 8.03
CA ALA A 52 5.72 -0.07 7.08
C ALA A 52 5.10 -1.29 7.79
N PRO A 53 3.83 -1.23 8.20
CA PRO A 53 3.18 -2.37 8.82
C PRO A 53 2.76 -3.43 7.79
N ASP A 54 2.75 -4.68 8.22
CA ASP A 54 1.90 -5.67 7.59
C ASP A 54 0.44 -5.30 7.90
N ALA A 55 -0.39 -5.16 6.88
CA ALA A 55 -1.80 -4.86 7.07
C ALA A 55 -2.52 -6.02 7.82
N PRO A 56 -3.64 -5.78 8.50
CA PRO A 56 -4.45 -6.86 9.06
C PRO A 56 -4.70 -7.97 8.02
N GLY A 57 -4.48 -9.23 8.41
CA GLY A 57 -4.63 -10.39 7.52
C GLY A 57 -3.46 -10.65 6.58
N HIS A 58 -2.43 -9.81 6.56
CA HIS A 58 -1.24 -9.93 5.72
C HIS A 58 0.01 -10.24 6.55
N GLY A 59 0.96 -10.90 5.93
CA GLY A 59 2.27 -11.19 6.50
C GLY A 59 2.18 -11.77 7.92
N ARG A 60 2.67 -11.02 8.90
CA ARG A 60 2.71 -11.39 10.33
C ARG A 60 1.60 -10.72 11.16
N SER A 61 0.68 -9.96 10.54
CA SER A 61 -0.45 -9.31 11.22
C SER A 61 -1.71 -10.16 11.07
N ALA A 62 -2.16 -10.78 12.18
CA ALA A 62 -3.36 -11.60 12.17
C ALA A 62 -4.63 -10.74 12.11
N ALA A 63 -5.61 -11.16 11.31
CA ALA A 63 -6.99 -10.69 11.37
C ALA A 63 -7.91 -11.79 10.84
N ARG A 64 -9.11 -11.91 11.40
CA ARG A 64 -10.09 -12.95 11.04
C ARG A 64 -11.49 -12.40 10.82
N ASP A 65 -11.79 -11.22 11.37
CA ASP A 65 -13.09 -10.59 11.23
C ASP A 65 -13.18 -9.91 9.86
N PRO A 66 -14.11 -10.29 8.97
CA PRO A 66 -14.30 -9.65 7.66
C PRO A 66 -14.54 -8.14 7.76
N ASP A 67 -15.18 -7.65 8.82
CA ASP A 67 -15.40 -6.21 9.01
C ASP A 67 -14.09 -5.43 9.31
N ALA A 68 -13.04 -6.11 9.79
CA ALA A 68 -11.72 -5.48 10.01
C ALA A 68 -11.07 -5.01 8.71
N PHE A 69 -11.50 -5.52 7.55
CA PHE A 69 -10.94 -5.21 6.24
C PHE A 69 -11.62 -4.04 5.52
N ARG A 70 -12.61 -3.40 6.15
CA ARG A 70 -13.18 -2.15 5.60
C ARG A 70 -12.13 -1.04 5.61
N PRO A 71 -12.04 -0.22 4.56
CA PRO A 71 -11.07 0.90 4.50
C PRO A 71 -11.08 1.80 5.74
N SER A 72 -12.25 2.11 6.29
CA SER A 72 -12.38 2.90 7.53
C SER A 72 -11.79 2.19 8.76
N ARG A 73 -11.88 0.86 8.83
CA ARG A 73 -11.31 0.05 9.93
C ARG A 73 -9.80 -0.09 9.81
N LEU A 74 -9.30 -0.21 8.59
CA LEU A 74 -7.86 -0.22 8.32
C LEU A 74 -7.23 1.15 8.64
N ALA A 75 -7.94 2.24 8.30
CA ALA A 75 -7.55 3.58 8.71
C ALA A 75 -7.52 3.72 10.25
N ALA A 76 -8.47 3.11 10.97
CA ALA A 76 -8.46 3.09 12.43
C ALA A 76 -7.27 2.31 12.98
N ALA A 77 -6.92 1.15 12.42
CA ALA A 77 -5.73 0.38 12.80
C ALA A 77 -4.43 1.19 12.60
N ALA A 78 -4.33 1.96 11.52
CA ALA A 78 -3.21 2.89 11.31
C ALA A 78 -3.19 4.02 12.37
N ALA A 79 -4.35 4.52 12.78
CA ALA A 79 -4.44 5.55 13.83
C ALA A 79 -4.06 5.01 15.21
N GLU A 80 -4.42 3.76 15.51
CA GLU A 80 -3.99 3.06 16.73
C GLU A 80 -2.47 2.88 16.74
N LEU A 81 -1.88 2.46 15.60
CA LEU A 81 -0.44 2.37 15.44
C LEU A 81 0.27 3.70 15.74
N PHE A 82 -0.22 4.81 15.19
CA PHE A 82 0.33 6.15 15.49
C PHE A 82 0.24 6.47 16.98
N THR A 83 -0.86 6.12 17.61
CA THR A 83 -1.07 6.39 19.05
C THR A 83 -0.10 5.60 19.90
N GLU A 84 0.10 4.32 19.61
CA GLU A 84 1.02 3.47 20.37
C GLU A 84 2.49 3.89 20.16
N LEU A 85 2.84 4.36 18.97
CA LEU A 85 4.20 4.83 18.64
C LEU A 85 4.46 6.29 19.02
N GLY A 86 3.49 6.99 19.60
CA GLY A 86 3.63 8.42 19.94
C GLY A 86 3.75 9.33 18.70
N VAL A 87 3.32 8.87 17.53
CA VAL A 87 3.36 9.65 16.29
C VAL A 87 2.10 10.52 16.22
N GLU A 88 2.28 11.83 16.37
CA GLU A 88 1.16 12.76 16.29
C GLU A 88 0.70 12.96 14.84
N ARG A 89 1.65 13.12 13.91
CA ARG A 89 1.41 13.41 12.49
C ARG A 89 2.50 12.82 11.62
N ALA A 90 2.13 12.26 10.46
CA ALA A 90 3.05 11.71 9.47
C ALA A 90 2.56 11.94 8.04
N ALA A 91 3.46 11.84 7.06
CA ALA A 91 3.05 11.62 5.69
C ALA A 91 2.53 10.18 5.55
N PHE A 92 1.49 9.98 4.76
CA PHE A 92 0.98 8.66 4.45
C PHE A 92 1.31 8.32 2.98
N VAL A 93 2.05 7.26 2.77
CA VAL A 93 2.38 6.71 1.45
C VAL A 93 1.59 5.43 1.26
N GLY A 94 0.71 5.38 0.28
CA GLY A 94 -0.10 4.20 -0.02
C GLY A 94 0.17 3.67 -1.41
N PHE A 95 0.60 2.41 -1.51
CA PHE A 95 0.77 1.71 -2.78
C PHE A 95 -0.48 0.89 -3.12
N SER A 96 -0.96 0.96 -4.37
CA SER A 96 -2.07 0.17 -4.87
C SER A 96 -3.30 0.24 -3.94
N TRP A 97 -3.74 -0.87 -3.37
CA TRP A 97 -4.80 -0.92 -2.35
C TRP A 97 -4.48 -0.06 -1.12
N GLY A 98 -3.22 0.02 -0.71
CA GLY A 98 -2.77 0.89 0.38
C GLY A 98 -3.09 2.37 0.14
N GLY A 99 -3.17 2.80 -1.11
CA GLY A 99 -3.63 4.14 -1.48
C GLY A 99 -5.08 4.40 -1.05
N ARG A 100 -5.94 3.38 -1.07
CA ARG A 100 -7.32 3.48 -0.56
C ARG A 100 -7.34 3.66 0.95
N VAL A 101 -6.53 2.88 1.68
CA VAL A 101 -6.39 3.00 3.13
C VAL A 101 -5.88 4.39 3.50
N ALA A 102 -4.86 4.87 2.77
CA ALA A 102 -4.29 6.21 2.96
C ALA A 102 -5.32 7.33 2.75
N CYS A 103 -6.16 7.25 1.72
CA CYS A 103 -7.24 8.21 1.49
C CYS A 103 -8.28 8.19 2.63
N TRP A 104 -8.69 7.02 3.09
CA TRP A 104 -9.63 6.91 4.20
C TRP A 104 -9.03 7.40 5.52
N PHE A 105 -7.75 7.12 5.77
CA PHE A 105 -7.04 7.68 6.92
C PHE A 105 -7.00 9.21 6.85
N ALA A 106 -6.60 9.78 5.73
CA ALA A 106 -6.55 11.23 5.54
C ALA A 106 -7.93 11.89 5.69
N ALA A 107 -9.00 11.25 5.25
CA ALA A 107 -10.36 11.73 5.38
C ALA A 107 -10.86 11.72 6.84
N GLN A 108 -10.55 10.66 7.60
CA GLN A 108 -11.04 10.47 8.98
C GLN A 108 -10.13 11.12 10.03
N TYR A 109 -8.82 11.12 9.81
CA TYR A 109 -7.79 11.57 10.76
C TYR A 109 -7.00 12.76 10.22
N ARG A 110 -7.71 13.79 9.74
CA ARG A 110 -7.15 14.96 9.02
C ARG A 110 -5.97 15.61 9.73
N GLY A 111 -6.04 15.76 11.06
CA GLY A 111 -4.97 16.36 11.86
C GLY A 111 -3.72 15.50 11.97
N ARG A 112 -3.78 14.22 11.60
CA ARG A 112 -2.69 13.24 11.72
C ARG A 112 -1.94 12.99 10.40
N THR A 113 -2.38 13.57 9.29
CA THR A 113 -1.75 13.45 7.97
C THR A 113 -1.07 14.75 7.58
N SER A 114 0.23 14.74 7.31
CA SER A 114 0.98 15.92 6.84
C SER A 114 0.94 16.05 5.32
N ALA A 115 0.99 14.92 4.61
CA ALA A 115 0.92 14.81 3.17
C ALA A 115 0.40 13.42 2.79
N LEU A 116 -0.21 13.30 1.63
CA LEU A 116 -0.72 12.05 1.08
C LEU A 116 -0.03 11.74 -0.23
N ALA A 117 0.80 10.68 -0.27
CA ALA A 117 1.44 10.22 -1.49
C ALA A 117 0.83 8.87 -1.90
N LEU A 118 0.25 8.83 -3.07
CA LEU A 118 -0.44 7.69 -3.65
C LEU A 118 0.41 7.14 -4.80
N VAL A 119 0.82 5.89 -4.71
CA VAL A 119 1.64 5.23 -5.73
C VAL A 119 0.79 4.13 -6.35
N GLU A 120 0.43 4.29 -7.63
CA GLU A 120 -0.46 3.35 -8.36
C GLU A 120 -1.72 2.98 -7.59
N GLY A 121 -2.24 3.89 -6.78
CA GLY A 121 -3.36 3.62 -5.88
C GLY A 121 -4.17 4.85 -5.53
N GLY A 122 -5.26 4.66 -4.81
CA GLY A 122 -6.07 5.77 -4.33
C GLY A 122 -6.88 6.51 -5.41
N HIS A 123 -6.95 6.03 -6.63
CA HIS A 123 -7.71 6.61 -7.75
C HIS A 123 -8.67 5.62 -8.43
N HIS A 124 -8.46 4.32 -8.25
CA HIS A 124 -9.30 3.29 -8.85
C HIS A 124 -10.56 2.99 -8.02
N GLY A 125 -11.70 2.85 -8.68
CA GLY A 125 -12.92 2.30 -8.09
C GLY A 125 -12.79 0.81 -7.76
N SER A 126 -13.73 0.28 -6.97
CA SER A 126 -13.85 -1.17 -6.75
C SER A 126 -14.61 -1.82 -7.90
N ARG A 127 -14.06 -2.92 -8.42
CA ARG A 127 -14.72 -3.78 -9.42
C ARG A 127 -15.27 -5.08 -8.81
N ALA A 128 -15.09 -5.26 -7.49
CA ALA A 128 -15.51 -6.47 -6.79
C ALA A 128 -17.00 -6.81 -7.01
N PRO A 129 -17.37 -8.10 -7.06
CA PRO A 129 -18.75 -8.54 -7.17
C PRO A 129 -19.55 -8.15 -5.93
N THR A 130 -20.87 -8.21 -6.05
CA THR A 130 -21.76 -7.91 -4.93
C THR A 130 -21.87 -9.14 -4.01
N GLY A 131 -21.57 -8.95 -2.73
CA GLY A 131 -21.66 -9.97 -1.69
C GLY A 131 -20.31 -10.62 -1.38
N LEU A 132 -20.14 -10.95 -0.10
CA LEU A 132 -18.87 -11.50 0.42
C LEU A 132 -18.54 -12.87 -0.21
N GLU A 133 -19.54 -13.74 -0.33
CA GLU A 133 -19.35 -15.09 -0.88
C GLU A 133 -18.86 -15.05 -2.35
N ALA A 134 -19.45 -14.17 -3.17
CA ALA A 134 -19.02 -13.99 -4.55
C ALA A 134 -17.61 -13.38 -4.64
N ALA A 135 -17.28 -12.44 -3.76
CA ALA A 135 -15.94 -11.83 -3.70
C ALA A 135 -14.87 -12.85 -3.27
N ILE A 136 -15.18 -13.76 -2.35
CA ILE A 136 -14.29 -14.86 -1.95
C ILE A 136 -14.11 -15.84 -3.11
N ALA A 137 -15.19 -16.20 -3.82
CA ALA A 137 -15.10 -17.13 -4.96
C ALA A 137 -14.21 -16.57 -6.10
N GLU A 138 -14.32 -15.26 -6.41
CA GLU A 138 -13.44 -14.60 -7.37
C GLU A 138 -11.99 -14.62 -6.89
N ALA A 139 -11.74 -14.21 -5.63
CA ALA A 139 -10.41 -14.22 -5.04
C ALA A 139 -9.78 -15.63 -4.98
N GLN A 140 -10.58 -16.69 -4.88
CA GLN A 140 -10.09 -18.07 -4.94
C GLN A 140 -9.54 -18.41 -6.34
N VAL A 141 -10.21 -17.94 -7.40
CA VAL A 141 -9.75 -18.13 -8.79
C VAL A 141 -8.43 -17.37 -9.01
N GLU A 142 -8.39 -16.09 -8.63
CA GLU A 142 -7.17 -15.28 -8.73
C GLU A 142 -5.99 -15.93 -7.97
N ARG A 143 -6.24 -16.43 -6.76
CA ARG A 143 -5.22 -17.11 -5.96
C ARG A 143 -4.68 -18.39 -6.61
N GLU A 144 -5.52 -19.13 -7.33
CA GLU A 144 -5.08 -20.32 -8.07
C GLU A 144 -4.20 -19.94 -9.26
N GLU A 145 -4.53 -18.85 -9.96
CA GLU A 145 -3.71 -18.29 -11.04
C GLU A 145 -2.35 -17.79 -10.53
N ASP A 146 -2.30 -17.22 -9.32
CA ASP A 146 -1.09 -16.75 -8.65
C ASP A 146 -0.34 -17.86 -7.89
N THR A 147 -0.60 -19.14 -8.19
CA THR A 147 0.05 -20.28 -7.57
C THR A 147 1.03 -20.97 -8.52
N PHE A 148 2.29 -21.06 -8.10
CA PHE A 148 3.42 -21.49 -8.91
C PHE A 148 3.92 -22.90 -8.56
N ASN A 149 4.60 -23.58 -9.50
CA ASN A 149 5.25 -24.87 -9.28
C ASN A 149 6.66 -24.67 -8.69
N GLY A 150 6.71 -24.24 -7.42
CA GLY A 150 7.94 -23.99 -6.68
C GLY A 150 8.49 -22.57 -6.81
N TRP A 151 9.49 -22.28 -6.00
CA TRP A 151 10.11 -20.95 -5.88
C TRP A 151 10.79 -20.47 -7.16
N ASP A 152 11.44 -21.35 -7.89
CA ASP A 152 12.16 -21.00 -9.13
C ASP A 152 11.20 -20.46 -10.19
N ALA A 153 10.01 -21.08 -10.32
CA ALA A 153 8.99 -20.63 -11.27
C ALA A 153 8.41 -19.26 -10.85
N PHE A 154 8.16 -19.06 -9.55
CA PHE A 154 7.70 -17.79 -9.02
C PHE A 154 8.73 -16.68 -9.24
N PHE A 155 9.98 -16.87 -8.86
CA PHE A 155 11.00 -15.83 -9.01
C PHE A 155 11.33 -15.53 -10.48
N ALA A 156 11.27 -16.51 -11.37
CA ALA A 156 11.44 -16.27 -12.80
C ALA A 156 10.32 -15.38 -13.36
N PHE A 157 9.07 -15.63 -12.97
CA PHE A 157 7.92 -14.82 -13.34
C PHE A 157 8.05 -13.37 -12.85
N GLU A 158 8.38 -13.18 -11.57
CA GLU A 158 8.53 -11.85 -10.98
C GLU A 158 9.71 -11.08 -11.62
N ALA A 159 10.85 -11.73 -11.81
CA ALA A 159 12.02 -11.11 -12.42
C ALA A 159 11.76 -10.67 -13.88
N GLU A 160 10.99 -11.44 -14.64
CA GLU A 160 10.57 -11.08 -16.00
C GLU A 160 9.59 -9.89 -15.97
N SER A 161 8.59 -9.91 -15.09
CA SER A 161 7.59 -8.86 -14.94
C SER A 161 8.22 -7.52 -14.53
N LEU A 162 9.13 -7.54 -13.56
CA LEU A 162 9.82 -6.37 -13.04
C LEU A 162 10.99 -5.91 -13.91
N ARG A 163 11.47 -6.75 -14.85
CA ARG A 163 12.68 -6.53 -15.68
C ARG A 163 13.94 -6.26 -14.84
N ARG A 164 13.93 -6.67 -13.59
CA ARG A 164 15.01 -6.57 -12.61
C ARG A 164 14.82 -7.58 -11.49
N TRP A 165 15.92 -7.95 -10.82
CA TRP A 165 15.86 -8.79 -9.64
C TRP A 165 17.01 -8.46 -8.70
N THR A 166 16.71 -8.32 -7.41
CA THR A 166 17.70 -8.04 -6.37
C THR A 166 17.44 -8.93 -5.14
N PRO A 167 18.42 -9.14 -4.26
CA PRO A 167 18.18 -9.85 -3.01
C PRO A 167 17.07 -9.22 -2.15
N ALA A 168 16.92 -7.90 -2.19
CA ALA A 168 15.87 -7.19 -1.47
C ALA A 168 14.48 -7.50 -2.05
N LEU A 169 14.34 -7.55 -3.38
CA LEU A 169 13.11 -7.98 -4.04
C LEU A 169 12.79 -9.43 -3.71
N GLU A 170 13.78 -10.33 -3.77
CA GLU A 170 13.55 -11.73 -3.43
C GLU A 170 13.05 -11.89 -2.00
N GLU A 171 13.63 -11.16 -1.03
CA GLU A 171 13.19 -11.18 0.36
C GLU A 171 11.73 -10.69 0.50
N ALA A 172 11.36 -9.58 -0.16
CA ALA A 172 10.01 -9.02 -0.12
C ALA A 172 8.98 -9.96 -0.76
N HIS A 173 9.28 -10.47 -1.96
CA HIS A 173 8.40 -11.38 -2.67
C HIS A 173 8.26 -12.74 -1.97
N ARG A 174 9.34 -13.23 -1.35
CA ARG A 174 9.29 -14.44 -0.51
C ARG A 174 8.39 -14.25 0.72
N ALA A 175 8.32 -13.04 1.27
CA ALA A 175 7.51 -12.74 2.46
C ALA A 175 5.98 -12.75 2.19
N VAL A 176 5.54 -12.66 0.94
CA VAL A 176 4.12 -12.67 0.57
C VAL A 176 3.62 -14.03 0.09
N MET A 177 4.53 -14.99 -0.07
CA MET A 177 4.24 -16.33 -0.57
C MET A 177 4.59 -17.39 0.49
N ARG A 178 3.98 -18.55 0.37
CA ARG A 178 4.33 -19.75 1.16
C ARG A 178 4.34 -20.99 0.30
N GLU A 179 5.20 -21.94 0.67
CA GLU A 179 5.27 -23.23 0.02
C GLU A 179 4.40 -24.26 0.74
N GLU A 180 3.54 -24.92 0.00
CA GLU A 180 2.69 -26.01 0.47
C GLU A 180 2.69 -27.14 -0.58
N GLY A 181 3.21 -28.31 -0.22
CA GLY A 181 3.22 -29.49 -1.09
C GLY A 181 3.99 -29.29 -2.41
N GLY A 182 5.05 -28.50 -2.40
CA GLY A 182 5.86 -28.19 -3.58
C GLY A 182 5.28 -27.10 -4.48
N ARG A 183 4.16 -26.50 -4.08
CA ARG A 183 3.58 -25.32 -4.74
C ARG A 183 3.81 -24.06 -3.90
N VAL A 184 4.03 -22.95 -4.56
CA VAL A 184 4.19 -21.63 -3.93
C VAL A 184 2.95 -20.81 -4.22
N ALA A 185 2.25 -20.40 -3.15
CA ALA A 185 0.98 -19.70 -3.22
C ALA A 185 0.98 -18.45 -2.33
N PRO A 186 0.15 -17.42 -2.62
CA PRO A 186 0.00 -16.24 -1.76
C PRO A 186 -0.37 -16.60 -0.32
N ILE A 187 0.23 -15.91 0.66
CA ILE A 187 -0.12 -16.03 2.08
C ILE A 187 -1.52 -15.45 2.34
N ALA A 188 -1.86 -14.35 1.69
CA ALA A 188 -3.21 -13.78 1.75
C ALA A 188 -4.22 -14.80 1.21
N THR A 189 -5.18 -15.19 2.06
CA THR A 189 -6.19 -16.19 1.68
C THR A 189 -7.32 -15.56 0.87
N ALA A 190 -8.07 -16.38 0.13
CA ALA A 190 -9.22 -15.90 -0.62
C ALA A 190 -10.29 -15.23 0.27
N GLU A 191 -10.43 -15.69 1.52
CA GLU A 191 -11.33 -15.07 2.50
C GLU A 191 -10.88 -13.64 2.86
N VAL A 192 -9.57 -13.43 3.05
CA VAL A 192 -9.01 -12.10 3.34
C VAL A 192 -9.19 -11.19 2.12
N VAL A 193 -8.79 -11.63 0.94
CA VAL A 193 -8.89 -10.86 -0.31
C VAL A 193 -10.35 -10.55 -0.64
N GLY A 194 -11.24 -11.52 -0.54
CA GLY A 194 -12.67 -11.34 -0.78
C GLY A 194 -13.32 -10.36 0.22
N ALA A 195 -12.94 -10.44 1.50
CA ALA A 195 -13.43 -9.50 2.51
C ALA A 195 -12.93 -8.07 2.27
N ILE A 196 -11.67 -7.88 1.84
CA ILE A 196 -11.13 -6.59 1.43
C ILE A 196 -11.88 -6.04 0.22
N ASN A 197 -12.08 -6.86 -0.81
CA ASN A 197 -12.81 -6.48 -2.02
C ASN A 197 -14.26 -6.08 -1.71
N GLN A 198 -14.92 -6.81 -0.83
CA GLN A 198 -16.25 -6.45 -0.35
C GLN A 198 -16.23 -5.15 0.48
N GLY A 199 -15.24 -4.97 1.36
CA GLY A 199 -15.05 -3.74 2.13
C GLY A 199 -14.86 -2.51 1.23
N ASN A 200 -14.04 -2.65 0.19
CA ASN A 200 -13.79 -1.61 -0.81
C ASN A 200 -15.07 -1.21 -1.59
N ARG A 201 -15.99 -2.14 -1.78
CA ARG A 201 -17.27 -1.88 -2.41
C ARG A 201 -18.25 -1.17 -1.48
N LEU A 202 -18.28 -1.56 -0.20
CA LEU A 202 -19.16 -0.97 0.80
C LEU A 202 -18.74 0.45 1.19
N GLU A 203 -17.45 0.76 1.08
CA GLU A 203 -16.87 2.07 1.36
C GLU A 203 -16.13 2.57 0.11
N PRO A 204 -16.84 3.18 -0.86
CA PRO A 204 -16.25 3.68 -2.08
C PRO A 204 -15.19 4.75 -1.80
N LEU A 205 -14.07 4.67 -2.51
CA LEU A 205 -12.96 5.61 -2.35
C LEU A 205 -13.38 7.08 -2.58
N ALA A 206 -14.29 7.32 -3.52
CA ALA A 206 -14.78 8.65 -3.84
C ALA A 206 -15.45 9.37 -2.66
N ASP A 207 -15.95 8.63 -1.66
CA ASP A 207 -16.57 9.22 -0.47
C ASP A 207 -15.54 9.92 0.43
N GLY A 208 -14.26 9.58 0.33
CA GLY A 208 -13.17 10.21 1.08
C GLY A 208 -12.66 11.53 0.48
N TYR A 209 -12.75 11.72 -0.84
CA TYR A 209 -12.16 12.86 -1.52
C TYR A 209 -12.66 14.24 -1.05
N PRO A 210 -13.96 14.45 -0.81
CA PRO A 210 -14.43 15.76 -0.32
C PRO A 210 -13.79 16.17 0.99
N ALA A 211 -13.52 15.21 1.87
CA ALA A 211 -12.89 15.47 3.15
C ALA A 211 -11.40 15.81 3.02
N ILE A 212 -10.70 15.16 2.07
CA ILE A 212 -9.29 15.42 1.75
C ILE A 212 -9.15 16.82 1.12
N GLY A 213 -9.98 17.15 0.14
CA GLY A 213 -9.99 18.49 -0.51
C GLY A 213 -10.32 19.60 0.46
N ALA A 214 -11.35 19.44 1.31
CA ALA A 214 -11.72 20.43 2.32
C ALA A 214 -10.64 20.65 3.39
N ALA A 215 -9.75 19.68 3.61
CA ALA A 215 -8.62 19.82 4.54
C ALA A 215 -7.44 20.60 3.93
N GLY A 216 -7.43 20.86 2.61
CA GLY A 216 -6.29 21.45 1.90
C GLY A 216 -5.03 20.58 2.02
N LEU A 217 -5.20 19.27 2.15
CA LEU A 217 -4.09 18.35 2.34
C LEU A 217 -3.26 18.26 1.05
N PRO A 218 -1.93 18.41 1.11
CA PRO A 218 -1.07 18.14 -0.04
C PRO A 218 -1.22 16.69 -0.49
N VAL A 219 -1.49 16.49 -1.78
CA VAL A 219 -1.69 15.16 -2.38
C VAL A 219 -0.80 15.00 -3.61
N LEU A 220 -0.08 13.88 -3.67
CA LEU A 220 0.64 13.39 -4.83
C LEU A 220 0.01 12.09 -5.30
N LEU A 221 -0.25 11.96 -6.60
CA LEU A 221 -0.54 10.70 -7.26
C LEU A 221 0.58 10.39 -8.26
N LEU A 222 1.29 9.30 -8.04
CA LEU A 222 2.31 8.78 -8.94
C LEU A 222 1.76 7.52 -9.62
N VAL A 223 1.68 7.54 -10.95
CA VAL A 223 1.11 6.45 -11.75
C VAL A 223 2.10 5.97 -12.82
N ALA A 224 1.97 4.73 -13.26
CA ALA A 224 2.57 4.29 -14.51
C ALA A 224 1.89 5.03 -15.68
N GLU A 225 2.64 5.38 -16.72
CA GLU A 225 2.08 6.09 -17.88
C GLU A 225 0.91 5.33 -18.51
N ALA A 226 0.99 3.99 -18.57
CA ALA A 226 -0.10 3.16 -19.07
C ALA A 226 -1.36 3.17 -18.17
N SER A 227 -1.25 3.61 -16.92
CA SER A 227 -2.36 3.73 -15.96
C SER A 227 -3.08 5.09 -16.04
N GLU A 228 -2.65 6.01 -16.89
CA GLU A 228 -3.37 7.26 -17.17
C GLU A 228 -4.69 6.95 -17.91
N THR A 229 -5.77 6.86 -17.13
CA THR A 229 -7.09 6.44 -17.56
C THR A 229 -8.16 7.41 -17.09
N ASP A 230 -9.43 7.17 -17.46
CA ASP A 230 -10.58 7.89 -16.92
C ASP A 230 -10.61 7.95 -15.38
N ALA A 231 -9.95 7.01 -14.69
CA ALA A 231 -9.87 7.01 -13.23
C ALA A 231 -8.96 8.15 -12.74
N VAL A 232 -7.84 8.40 -13.40
CA VAL A 232 -6.95 9.54 -13.11
C VAL A 232 -7.65 10.87 -13.41
N GLU A 233 -8.41 10.96 -14.51
CA GLU A 233 -9.20 12.16 -14.81
C GLU A 233 -10.25 12.44 -13.73
N ARG A 234 -10.97 11.42 -13.27
CA ARG A 234 -11.92 11.56 -12.14
C ARG A 234 -11.24 11.97 -10.85
N PHE A 235 -10.04 11.44 -10.57
CA PHE A 235 -9.23 11.83 -9.42
C PHE A 235 -8.82 13.30 -9.50
N ARG A 236 -8.31 13.77 -10.66
CA ARG A 236 -7.97 15.17 -10.90
C ARG A 236 -9.18 16.10 -10.71
N ALA A 237 -10.35 15.69 -11.20
CA ALA A 237 -11.59 16.46 -11.02
C ALA A 237 -12.02 16.55 -9.54
N ALA A 238 -11.81 15.51 -8.76
CA ALA A 238 -12.17 15.45 -7.33
C ALA A 238 -11.16 16.17 -6.42
N LEU A 239 -9.88 16.18 -6.80
CA LEU A 239 -8.77 16.79 -6.05
C LEU A 239 -7.93 17.64 -7.01
N PRO A 240 -8.41 18.83 -7.42
CA PRO A 240 -7.80 19.63 -8.46
C PRO A 240 -6.40 20.17 -8.09
N ASP A 241 -6.11 20.30 -6.81
CA ASP A 241 -4.80 20.76 -6.30
C ASP A 241 -3.78 19.62 -6.13
N ALA A 242 -4.17 18.38 -6.43
CA ALA A 242 -3.26 17.25 -6.34
C ALA A 242 -2.21 17.27 -7.46
N GLN A 243 -0.97 16.99 -7.09
CA GLN A 243 0.09 16.74 -8.06
C GLN A 243 -0.11 15.34 -8.67
N VAL A 244 -0.02 15.22 -9.99
CA VAL A 244 -0.11 13.93 -10.68
C VAL A 244 1.10 13.79 -11.59
N GLU A 245 1.93 12.77 -11.32
CA GLU A 245 3.12 12.44 -12.12
C GLU A 245 2.97 11.04 -12.74
N ALA A 246 3.35 10.92 -14.02
CA ALA A 246 3.43 9.64 -14.70
C ALA A 246 4.87 9.13 -14.79
N VAL A 247 5.04 7.83 -14.62
CA VAL A 247 6.34 7.13 -14.79
C VAL A 247 6.35 6.48 -16.17
N PRO A 248 7.18 6.97 -17.10
CA PRO A 248 7.32 6.34 -18.41
C PRO A 248 7.72 4.86 -18.31
N ASP A 249 7.16 4.04 -19.18
CA ASP A 249 7.39 2.58 -19.20
C ASP A 249 7.11 1.85 -17.87
N GLY A 250 6.49 2.55 -16.92
CA GLY A 250 6.14 2.00 -15.60
C GLY A 250 5.11 0.88 -15.70
N ILE A 251 5.13 0.01 -14.71
CA ILE A 251 4.14 -1.04 -14.48
C ILE A 251 3.39 -0.77 -13.18
N HIS A 252 2.33 -1.53 -12.89
CA HIS A 252 1.55 -1.33 -11.66
C HIS A 252 2.43 -1.38 -10.40
N ASP A 253 3.36 -2.32 -10.29
CA ASP A 253 4.32 -2.36 -9.20
C ASP A 253 5.49 -1.39 -9.42
N LEU A 254 5.20 -0.08 -9.32
CA LEU A 254 6.21 0.97 -9.41
C LEU A 254 7.24 0.90 -8.27
N VAL A 255 6.85 0.39 -7.10
CA VAL A 255 7.72 0.32 -5.92
C VAL A 255 8.88 -0.63 -6.18
N SER A 256 8.61 -1.80 -6.75
CA SER A 256 9.63 -2.76 -7.16
C SER A 256 10.28 -2.42 -8.50
N PHE A 257 9.53 -1.85 -9.44
CA PHE A 257 10.02 -1.54 -10.79
C PHE A 257 11.01 -0.37 -10.82
N ALA A 258 10.73 0.71 -10.12
CA ALA A 258 11.50 1.96 -10.16
C ALA A 258 11.70 2.58 -8.77
N PRO A 259 12.31 1.86 -7.80
CA PRO A 259 12.38 2.29 -6.40
C PRO A 259 13.08 3.63 -6.21
N GLU A 260 14.15 3.93 -6.97
CA GLU A 260 14.86 5.20 -6.85
C GLU A 260 14.01 6.37 -7.34
N ARG A 261 13.18 6.17 -8.38
CA ARG A 261 12.27 7.20 -8.86
C ARG A 261 11.13 7.42 -7.88
N VAL A 262 10.51 6.35 -7.38
CA VAL A 262 9.45 6.42 -6.36
C VAL A 262 9.97 7.14 -5.12
N ALA A 263 11.11 6.70 -4.56
CA ALA A 263 11.70 7.31 -3.37
C ALA A 263 12.03 8.79 -3.59
N ARG A 264 12.58 9.17 -4.73
CA ARG A 264 12.92 10.57 -5.05
C ARG A 264 11.68 11.45 -5.19
N THR A 265 10.65 10.99 -5.92
CA THR A 265 9.41 11.76 -6.13
C THR A 265 8.66 11.91 -4.81
N VAL A 266 8.41 10.81 -4.10
CA VAL A 266 7.71 10.80 -2.80
C VAL A 266 8.50 11.57 -1.75
N GLY A 267 9.82 11.32 -1.65
CA GLY A 267 10.67 11.96 -0.63
C GLY A 267 10.76 13.48 -0.82
N ARG A 268 10.91 13.97 -2.06
CA ARG A 268 10.88 15.41 -2.37
C ARG A 268 9.52 16.00 -2.01
N PHE A 269 8.43 15.39 -2.46
CA PHE A 269 7.08 15.84 -2.15
C PHE A 269 6.84 15.95 -0.63
N VAL A 270 7.21 14.92 0.14
CA VAL A 270 7.07 14.92 1.60
C VAL A 270 7.95 15.99 2.27
N ALA A 271 9.20 16.17 1.78
CA ALA A 271 10.11 17.16 2.33
C ALA A 271 9.63 18.61 2.13
N GLU A 272 8.93 18.90 1.06
CA GLU A 272 8.33 20.21 0.76
C GLU A 272 7.15 20.58 1.69
N GLN A 273 6.62 19.62 2.44
CA GLN A 273 5.46 19.80 3.35
C GLN A 273 5.86 19.88 4.85
N ARG A 274 7.13 20.05 5.13
CA ARG A 274 7.68 20.16 6.51
C ARG A 274 7.55 21.56 7.09
#